data_75d4c3cdc2ad3d011c887b9c27740d7f
#
_entry.id   75d4c3cdc2ad3d011c887b9c27740d7f
#
_cell.length_a   1.000
_cell.length_b   1.000
_cell.length_c   1.000
_cell.angle_alpha   90.00
_cell.angle_beta   90.00
_cell.angle_gamma   90.00
#
_symmetry.space_group_name_H-M   'P 1'
#
loop_
_entity.id
_entity.type
_entity.pdbx_description
1 polymer ?
#
loop_
_entity_poly.entity_id
_entity_poly.type
_entity_poly.pdbx_seq_one_letter_code
_entity_poly.pdbx_strand_id
1 'polypeptide(L)'
;MKNFAKSKGKRITAALLCAVMCIMSLPLSAFAFTAEEGKTVNAYYGDKYVSADGEMYYSPSTYQYIAYDANGNESLHTQSAGNSRTKLMIKDSSGSRQIMCIESGIPYNAGGTYDSKSGTNSSYFQNLPTTAQYGIMLTSVYGWRPGKTAPISGTNEDDFSMATQTILWEYQQQLRTSPTTLKANSYGIPADTYYQCIKGRPAEKCYNWLLTQMLNHATIPSFASNKSSSATTYTLKYNQAADNYSLTLTDTNNTLSDIKFSASGITVSRSGNKWTIAKSSFSKIYFGR
;
A
#
# COMPACT_ATOMS: atom_id res chain seq x y z
N MET A 1 -8.62 -22.80 -61.57
CA MET A 1 -7.97 -23.07 -60.25
C MET A 1 -7.62 -21.72 -59.64
N LYS A 2 -8.37 -21.29 -58.62
CA LYS A 2 -8.16 -19.98 -57.96
C LYS A 2 -7.44 -20.24 -56.66
N ASN A 3 -6.21 -19.70 -56.56
CA ASN A 3 -5.40 -19.74 -55.35
C ASN A 3 -5.98 -18.85 -54.25
N PHE A 4 -6.46 -19.45 -53.20
CA PHE A 4 -6.81 -18.71 -51.98
C PHE A 4 -5.52 -18.36 -51.24
N ALA A 5 -5.20 -17.05 -51.23
CA ALA A 5 -4.13 -16.53 -50.40
C ALA A 5 -4.50 -16.65 -48.92
N LYS A 6 -3.72 -17.43 -48.18
CA LYS A 6 -3.83 -17.51 -46.71
C LYS A 6 -3.49 -16.14 -46.10
N SER A 7 -4.52 -15.44 -45.66
CA SER A 7 -4.37 -14.27 -44.78
C SER A 7 -3.68 -14.70 -43.49
N LYS A 8 -2.43 -14.30 -43.32
CA LYS A 8 -1.72 -14.40 -42.04
C LYS A 8 -2.39 -13.43 -41.08
N GLY A 9 -3.27 -13.94 -40.25
CA GLY A 9 -3.83 -13.19 -39.11
C GLY A 9 -2.68 -12.64 -38.27
N LYS A 10 -2.51 -11.34 -38.27
CA LYS A 10 -1.58 -10.65 -37.35
C LYS A 10 -2.05 -10.96 -35.94
N ARG A 11 -1.30 -11.80 -35.23
CA ARG A 11 -1.49 -12.04 -33.80
C ARG A 11 -1.23 -10.72 -33.11
N ILE A 12 -2.28 -10.05 -32.70
CA ILE A 12 -2.18 -8.87 -31.83
C ILE A 12 -1.90 -9.41 -30.45
N THR A 13 -0.63 -9.47 -30.10
CA THR A 13 -0.18 -9.67 -28.72
C THR A 13 -0.42 -8.35 -28.01
N ALA A 14 -1.65 -8.09 -27.57
CA ALA A 14 -1.91 -7.05 -26.60
C ALA A 14 -1.36 -7.57 -25.27
N ALA A 15 -0.08 -7.26 -25.02
CA ALA A 15 0.52 -7.51 -23.73
C ALA A 15 -0.30 -6.73 -22.70
N LEU A 16 -0.97 -7.45 -21.79
CA LEU A 16 -1.62 -6.90 -20.60
C LEU A 16 -0.54 -6.42 -19.59
N LEU A 17 0.53 -5.82 -20.14
CA LEU A 17 1.69 -5.33 -19.39
C LEU A 17 1.34 -4.09 -18.56
N CYS A 18 0.22 -3.42 -18.88
CA CYS A 18 -0.15 -2.16 -18.24
C CYS A 18 -0.72 -2.32 -16.82
N ALA A 19 -1.36 -3.43 -16.48
CA ALA A 19 -1.96 -3.58 -15.15
C ALA A 19 -0.91 -3.66 -14.03
N VAL A 20 0.21 -4.33 -14.30
CA VAL A 20 1.31 -4.47 -13.32
C VAL A 20 2.14 -3.19 -13.22
N MET A 21 2.31 -2.44 -14.30
CA MET A 21 3.02 -1.16 -14.27
C MET A 21 2.21 -0.06 -13.60
N CYS A 22 0.87 -0.09 -13.62
CA CYS A 22 0.05 0.86 -12.88
C CYS A 22 0.10 0.65 -11.36
N ILE A 23 0.39 -0.57 -10.89
CA ILE A 23 0.61 -0.83 -9.45
C ILE A 23 1.99 -0.31 -9.01
N MET A 24 2.99 -0.36 -9.90
CA MET A 24 4.34 0.15 -9.63
C MET A 24 4.49 1.65 -9.90
N SER A 25 3.55 2.26 -10.61
CA SER A 25 3.53 3.69 -10.93
C SER A 25 2.48 4.47 -10.14
N LEU A 26 2.07 4.01 -8.95
CA LEU A 26 1.53 4.95 -7.98
C LEU A 26 2.61 6.01 -7.81
N PRO A 27 2.35 7.27 -8.19
CA PRO A 27 3.36 8.30 -7.98
C PRO A 27 3.70 8.27 -6.51
N LEU A 28 4.99 8.12 -6.18
CA LEU A 28 5.49 8.28 -4.81
C LEU A 28 5.03 9.60 -4.18
N SER A 29 4.57 10.55 -4.99
CA SER A 29 3.86 11.77 -4.57
C SER A 29 2.53 11.51 -3.85
N ALA A 30 1.92 10.31 -3.90
CA ALA A 30 0.80 9.96 -3.03
C ALA A 30 1.23 9.84 -1.55
N PHE A 31 2.52 9.77 -1.28
CA PHE A 31 3.11 9.88 0.05
C PHE A 31 3.40 11.33 0.44
N ALA A 32 2.66 12.29 -0.06
CA ALA A 32 2.82 13.69 0.24
C ALA A 32 2.60 13.99 1.74
N PHE A 33 3.57 13.59 2.56
CA PHE A 33 4.00 14.49 3.60
C PHE A 33 4.60 15.67 2.87
N THR A 34 3.96 16.81 2.95
CA THR A 34 4.37 18.04 2.28
C THR A 34 5.53 18.75 3.01
N ALA A 35 6.43 18.00 3.65
CA ALA A 35 7.74 18.54 3.93
C ALA A 35 8.48 18.58 2.59
N GLU A 36 8.79 19.77 2.10
CA GLU A 36 9.62 19.91 0.92
C GLU A 36 10.95 19.19 1.18
N GLU A 37 11.38 18.35 0.22
CA GLU A 37 12.66 17.66 0.32
C GLU A 37 13.80 18.65 0.52
N GLY A 38 14.74 18.30 1.39
CA GLY A 38 15.90 19.15 1.71
C GLY A 38 15.65 20.25 2.75
N LYS A 39 14.46 20.32 3.35
CA LYS A 39 14.20 21.26 4.46
C LYS A 39 14.42 20.59 5.80
N THR A 40 14.98 21.39 6.73
CA THR A 40 15.10 21.02 8.13
C THR A 40 13.80 21.31 8.86
N VAL A 41 13.30 20.34 9.62
CA VAL A 41 12.10 20.46 10.45
C VAL A 41 12.45 20.30 11.92
N ASN A 42 11.75 21.01 12.80
CA ASN A 42 11.91 20.88 14.25
C ASN A 42 11.01 19.79 14.78
N ALA A 43 11.54 18.93 15.64
CA ALA A 43 10.87 17.80 16.25
C ALA A 43 10.39 18.13 17.68
N TYR A 44 9.18 17.68 18.04
CA TYR A 44 8.68 17.81 19.42
C TYR A 44 7.61 16.74 19.70
N TYR A 45 7.33 16.50 20.98
CA TYR A 45 6.22 15.65 21.40
C TYR A 45 4.92 16.46 21.45
N GLY A 46 3.86 15.92 20.87
CA GLY A 46 2.49 16.44 20.99
C GLY A 46 1.74 15.82 22.17
N ASP A 47 0.42 15.80 22.05
CA ASP A 47 -0.46 15.20 23.04
C ASP A 47 -0.35 13.67 23.11
N LYS A 48 -0.88 13.08 24.16
CA LYS A 48 -1.04 11.64 24.29
C LYS A 48 -2.10 11.14 23.31
N TYR A 49 -1.91 9.91 22.84
CA TYR A 49 -2.98 9.22 22.10
C TYR A 49 -4.09 8.80 23.04
N VAL A 50 -5.31 9.26 22.76
CA VAL A 50 -6.51 8.94 23.52
C VAL A 50 -7.53 8.27 22.60
N SER A 51 -7.92 7.07 22.95
CA SER A 51 -8.88 6.28 22.21
C SER A 51 -10.31 6.85 22.30
N ALA A 52 -11.18 6.42 21.41
CA ALA A 52 -12.62 6.75 21.46
C ALA A 52 -13.32 6.25 22.73
N ASP A 53 -12.76 5.30 23.46
CA ASP A 53 -13.22 4.86 24.79
C ASP A 53 -12.74 5.76 25.94
N GLY A 54 -11.96 6.79 25.65
CA GLY A 54 -11.42 7.74 26.64
C GLY A 54 -10.10 7.31 27.28
N GLU A 55 -9.64 6.10 27.01
CA GLU A 55 -8.41 5.58 27.61
C GLU A 55 -7.16 5.91 26.78
N MET A 56 -6.02 6.15 27.43
CA MET A 56 -4.75 6.36 26.75
C MET A 56 -4.17 5.06 26.19
N TYR A 57 -3.38 5.17 25.12
CA TYR A 57 -2.56 4.09 24.59
C TYR A 57 -1.20 4.02 25.28
N TYR A 58 -0.72 2.81 25.55
CA TYR A 58 0.56 2.55 26.20
C TYR A 58 1.45 1.65 25.33
N SER A 59 2.76 1.82 25.47
CA SER A 59 3.74 0.86 24.97
C SER A 59 3.63 -0.47 25.72
N PRO A 60 4.08 -1.60 25.13
CA PRO A 60 4.33 -2.80 25.91
C PRO A 60 5.29 -2.49 27.06
N SER A 61 5.16 -3.19 28.19
CA SER A 61 5.98 -2.95 29.38
C SER A 61 7.49 -3.25 29.12
N THR A 62 7.75 -4.28 28.34
CA THR A 62 9.09 -4.61 27.84
C THR A 62 8.93 -5.24 26.47
N TYR A 63 9.77 -4.85 25.52
CA TYR A 63 9.76 -5.45 24.18
C TYR A 63 11.14 -5.44 23.55
N GLN A 64 11.35 -6.39 22.64
CA GLN A 64 12.51 -6.46 21.79
C GLN A 64 12.21 -5.82 20.43
N TYR A 65 13.25 -5.33 19.77
CA TYR A 65 13.16 -4.77 18.45
C TYR A 65 14.46 -4.94 17.68
N ILE A 66 14.37 -4.93 16.35
CA ILE A 66 15.52 -4.91 15.46
C ILE A 66 15.86 -3.47 15.12
N ALA A 67 17.10 -3.04 15.40
CA ALA A 67 17.61 -1.79 14.86
C ALA A 67 18.46 -2.05 13.62
N TYR A 68 18.44 -1.12 12.68
CA TYR A 68 19.24 -1.14 11.47
C TYR A 68 20.27 -0.01 11.51
N ASP A 69 21.53 -0.32 11.24
CA ASP A 69 22.54 0.71 11.06
C ASP A 69 22.49 1.32 9.66
N ALA A 70 23.36 2.31 9.38
CA ALA A 70 23.43 2.98 8.10
C ALA A 70 23.80 2.05 6.93
N ASN A 71 24.42 0.89 7.21
CA ASN A 71 24.80 -0.12 6.23
C ASN A 71 23.74 -1.22 6.08
N GLY A 72 22.66 -1.17 6.85
CA GLY A 72 21.61 -2.17 6.86
C GLY A 72 21.90 -3.39 7.73
N ASN A 73 22.93 -3.35 8.58
CA ASN A 73 23.18 -4.44 9.53
C ASN A 73 22.14 -4.41 10.66
N GLU A 74 21.63 -5.59 10.97
CA GLU A 74 20.62 -5.78 12.01
C GLU A 74 21.25 -6.03 13.36
N SER A 75 20.64 -5.47 14.42
CA SER A 75 21.01 -5.76 15.81
C SER A 75 19.76 -5.86 16.69
N LEU A 76 19.77 -6.84 17.63
CA LEU A 76 18.67 -7.06 18.56
C LEU A 76 18.85 -6.18 19.80
N HIS A 77 17.81 -5.46 20.15
CA HIS A 77 17.76 -4.60 21.33
C HIS A 77 16.57 -4.96 22.21
N THR A 78 16.67 -4.66 23.50
CA THR A 78 15.56 -4.76 24.45
C THR A 78 15.31 -3.38 25.04
N GLN A 79 14.06 -2.98 25.08
CA GLN A 79 13.63 -1.73 25.69
C GLN A 79 12.55 -1.99 26.73
N SER A 80 12.74 -1.44 27.91
CA SER A 80 11.69 -1.30 28.91
C SER A 80 10.87 -0.07 28.57
N ALA A 81 9.54 -0.23 28.53
CA ALA A 81 8.60 0.82 28.18
C ALA A 81 7.43 0.82 29.18
N GLY A 82 6.20 0.91 28.75
CA GLY A 82 5.02 1.05 29.61
C GLY A 82 4.56 2.51 29.70
N ASN A 83 5.26 3.39 28.98
CA ASN A 83 4.88 4.80 28.90
C ASN A 83 3.66 4.99 27.99
N SER A 84 2.83 5.99 28.30
CA SER A 84 1.75 6.41 27.42
C SER A 84 2.29 6.84 26.05
N ARG A 85 1.61 6.42 24.99
CA ARG A 85 1.96 6.79 23.62
C ARG A 85 1.72 8.27 23.39
N THR A 86 2.69 8.92 22.80
CA THR A 86 2.69 10.36 22.55
C THR A 86 2.81 10.60 21.05
N LYS A 87 2.07 11.56 20.54
CA LYS A 87 2.13 11.97 19.13
C LYS A 87 3.52 12.53 18.82
N LEU A 88 4.10 12.09 17.74
CA LEU A 88 5.35 12.63 17.23
C LEU A 88 5.02 13.77 16.29
N MET A 89 5.56 14.95 16.52
CA MET A 89 5.23 16.18 15.81
C MET A 89 6.47 16.78 15.17
N ILE A 90 6.30 17.30 13.97
CA ILE A 90 7.29 18.18 13.34
C ILE A 90 6.68 19.54 13.06
N LYS A 91 7.54 20.56 13.04
CA LYS A 91 7.16 21.93 12.71
C LYS A 91 8.14 22.52 11.72
N ASP A 92 7.62 23.17 10.70
CA ASP A 92 8.35 23.99 9.75
C ASP A 92 7.61 25.34 9.52
N SER A 93 8.00 26.08 8.49
CA SER A 93 7.37 27.36 8.13
C SER A 93 5.90 27.22 7.71
N SER A 94 5.45 26.02 7.31
CA SER A 94 4.07 25.74 6.91
C SER A 94 3.16 25.36 8.07
N GLY A 95 3.73 25.14 9.28
CA GLY A 95 2.99 24.77 10.48
C GLY A 95 3.46 23.49 11.14
N SER A 96 2.63 22.99 12.03
CA SER A 96 2.88 21.77 12.80
C SER A 96 2.05 20.60 12.24
N ARG A 97 2.65 19.40 12.21
CA ARG A 97 1.97 18.18 11.79
C ARG A 97 2.45 16.95 12.52
N GLN A 98 1.57 16.02 12.73
CA GLN A 98 1.89 14.71 13.28
C GLN A 98 2.53 13.84 12.21
N ILE A 99 3.51 13.04 12.64
CA ILE A 99 4.22 12.06 11.80
C ILE A 99 4.08 10.64 12.38
N MET A 100 4.43 9.64 11.58
CA MET A 100 4.56 8.25 11.98
C MET A 100 6.04 7.87 12.14
N CYS A 101 6.32 7.03 13.12
CA CYS A 101 7.65 6.47 13.31
C CYS A 101 7.78 5.16 12.52
N ILE A 102 8.84 5.01 11.74
CA ILE A 102 9.19 3.75 11.08
C ILE A 102 10.40 3.06 11.72
N GLU A 103 10.96 3.62 12.79
CA GLU A 103 12.09 3.06 13.55
C GLU A 103 11.61 2.67 14.95
N SER A 104 11.01 1.48 15.06
CA SER A 104 10.54 0.99 16.35
C SER A 104 11.70 0.87 17.33
N GLY A 105 11.50 1.36 18.56
CA GLY A 105 12.48 1.30 19.63
C GLY A 105 13.56 2.39 19.60
N ILE A 106 13.70 3.14 18.50
CA ILE A 106 14.61 4.29 18.45
C ILE A 106 13.92 5.49 19.07
N PRO A 107 14.53 6.14 20.09
CA PRO A 107 13.95 7.33 20.70
C PRO A 107 13.82 8.48 19.71
N TYR A 108 12.64 9.08 19.68
CA TYR A 108 12.41 10.30 18.92
C TYR A 108 13.15 11.47 19.60
N ASN A 109 14.03 12.14 18.88
CA ASN A 109 14.80 13.28 19.40
C ASN A 109 13.95 14.56 19.41
N ALA A 110 13.02 14.64 20.35
CA ALA A 110 12.22 15.84 20.56
C ALA A 110 13.13 17.01 21.01
N GLY A 111 12.95 18.18 20.38
CA GLY A 111 13.83 19.34 20.56
C GLY A 111 15.00 19.37 19.57
N GLY A 112 15.23 18.31 18.82
CA GLY A 112 16.18 18.25 17.71
C GLY A 112 15.59 18.66 16.38
N THR A 113 16.42 18.56 15.34
CA THR A 113 16.04 18.81 13.95
C THR A 113 16.21 17.57 13.10
N TYR A 114 15.37 17.44 12.07
CA TYR A 114 15.45 16.37 11.07
C TYR A 114 15.46 16.97 9.67
N ASP A 115 16.19 16.34 8.76
CA ASP A 115 16.16 16.69 7.36
C ASP A 115 15.03 15.91 6.64
N SER A 116 14.22 16.64 5.90
CA SER A 116 13.19 16.06 5.08
C SER A 116 13.80 15.42 3.84
N LYS A 117 13.58 14.12 3.67
CA LYS A 117 13.99 13.34 2.49
C LYS A 117 12.80 12.56 1.93
N SER A 118 12.79 12.35 0.61
CA SER A 118 11.86 11.38 0.03
C SER A 118 12.16 9.97 0.56
N GLY A 119 11.16 9.10 0.63
CA GLY A 119 11.36 7.71 1.08
C GLY A 119 12.38 6.96 0.23
N THR A 120 12.47 7.28 -1.08
CA THR A 120 13.47 6.72 -2.01
C THR A 120 14.89 7.20 -1.73
N ASN A 121 15.07 8.32 -1.03
CA ASN A 121 16.37 8.89 -0.67
C ASN A 121 16.74 8.62 0.80
N SER A 122 15.89 7.91 1.54
CA SER A 122 16.19 7.48 2.91
C SER A 122 16.99 6.18 2.88
N SER A 123 18.25 6.23 3.29
CA SER A 123 19.09 5.02 3.41
C SER A 123 18.48 3.99 4.36
N TYR A 124 17.89 4.45 5.45
CA TYR A 124 17.17 3.57 6.38
C TYR A 124 16.07 2.77 5.66
N PHE A 125 15.17 3.46 4.95
CA PHE A 125 14.08 2.78 4.22
C PHE A 125 14.60 1.86 3.12
N GLN A 126 15.63 2.26 2.39
CA GLN A 126 16.22 1.45 1.32
C GLN A 126 16.90 0.18 1.83
N ASN A 127 17.43 0.20 3.05
CA ASN A 127 18.08 -0.95 3.68
C ASN A 127 17.09 -1.95 4.30
N LEU A 128 15.81 -1.60 4.44
CA LEU A 128 14.80 -2.54 4.90
C LEU A 128 14.58 -3.66 3.87
N PRO A 129 14.23 -4.88 4.30
CA PRO A 129 13.82 -5.94 3.39
C PRO A 129 12.67 -5.49 2.47
N THR A 130 12.68 -5.93 1.21
CA THR A 130 11.67 -5.53 0.21
C THR A 130 10.22 -5.74 0.68
N THR A 131 9.97 -6.81 1.44
CA THR A 131 8.66 -7.08 2.02
C THR A 131 8.25 -6.01 3.03
N ALA A 132 9.20 -5.54 3.85
CA ALA A 132 8.96 -4.47 4.80
C ALA A 132 8.73 -3.13 4.07
N GLN A 133 9.56 -2.80 3.09
CA GLN A 133 9.36 -1.60 2.26
C GLN A 133 7.96 -1.58 1.63
N TYR A 134 7.55 -2.67 0.99
CA TYR A 134 6.24 -2.78 0.36
C TYR A 134 5.09 -2.63 1.36
N GLY A 135 5.19 -3.32 2.51
CA GLY A 135 4.17 -3.23 3.56
C GLY A 135 4.06 -1.84 4.17
N ILE A 136 5.18 -1.16 4.41
CA ILE A 136 5.21 0.23 4.88
C ILE A 136 4.56 1.16 3.85
N MET A 137 4.86 0.98 2.56
CA MET A 137 4.24 1.76 1.48
C MET A 137 2.71 1.56 1.44
N LEU A 138 2.22 0.33 1.47
CA LEU A 138 0.78 0.05 1.51
C LEU A 138 0.12 0.65 2.76
N THR A 139 0.76 0.52 3.90
CA THR A 139 0.25 1.10 5.16
C THR A 139 0.15 2.63 5.05
N SER A 140 1.12 3.29 4.41
CA SER A 140 1.09 4.73 4.19
C SER A 140 -0.03 5.17 3.23
N VAL A 141 -0.38 4.35 2.24
CA VAL A 141 -1.49 4.62 1.30
C VAL A 141 -2.84 4.57 2.00
N TYR A 142 -3.10 3.51 2.75
CA TYR A 142 -4.40 3.25 3.36
C TYR A 142 -4.54 3.80 4.77
N GLY A 143 -3.45 3.93 5.50
CA GLY A 143 -3.38 4.33 6.89
C GLY A 143 -3.75 5.77 7.16
N TRP A 144 -3.63 6.11 8.42
CA TRP A 144 -3.84 7.46 8.89
C TRP A 144 -2.82 8.44 8.31
N ARG A 145 -3.28 9.64 8.04
CA ARG A 145 -2.49 10.83 7.69
C ARG A 145 -3.22 12.06 8.18
N PRO A 146 -2.56 13.19 8.42
CA PRO A 146 -3.22 14.42 8.87
C PRO A 146 -4.45 14.78 8.01
N GLY A 147 -5.58 15.03 8.67
CA GLY A 147 -6.85 15.35 8.04
C GLY A 147 -7.67 14.14 7.52
N LYS A 148 -7.19 12.91 7.74
CA LYS A 148 -7.94 11.70 7.38
C LYS A 148 -8.73 11.21 8.59
N THR A 149 -10.04 11.22 8.49
CA THR A 149 -10.94 10.71 9.53
C THR A 149 -10.82 9.19 9.70
N ALA A 150 -11.10 8.70 10.91
CA ALA A 150 -11.19 7.28 11.17
C ALA A 150 -12.28 6.62 10.32
N PRO A 151 -12.00 5.47 9.68
CA PRO A 151 -12.92 4.86 8.71
C PRO A 151 -14.05 4.06 9.36
N ILE A 152 -14.00 3.80 10.67
CA ILE A 152 -14.89 2.89 11.38
C ILE A 152 -15.68 3.66 12.45
N SER A 153 -16.98 3.42 12.52
CA SER A 153 -17.82 3.99 13.57
C SER A 153 -17.39 3.54 14.98
N GLY A 154 -17.41 4.45 15.94
CA GLY A 154 -16.94 4.22 17.31
C GLY A 154 -15.43 4.16 17.44
N THR A 155 -14.70 4.75 16.47
CA THR A 155 -13.27 5.02 16.55
C THR A 155 -13.00 6.49 16.28
N ASN A 156 -11.86 6.98 16.72
CA ASN A 156 -11.40 8.35 16.46
C ASN A 156 -10.10 8.38 15.65
N GLU A 157 -9.58 9.57 15.41
CA GLU A 157 -8.34 9.77 14.65
C GLU A 157 -7.12 9.14 15.34
N ASP A 158 -7.08 9.17 16.67
CA ASP A 158 -6.01 8.56 17.45
C ASP A 158 -6.03 7.03 17.35
N ASP A 159 -7.21 6.40 17.35
CA ASP A 159 -7.37 4.97 17.12
C ASP A 159 -6.84 4.57 15.74
N PHE A 160 -7.18 5.35 14.72
CA PHE A 160 -6.73 5.10 13.36
C PHE A 160 -5.21 5.29 13.20
N SER A 161 -4.67 6.32 13.85
CA SER A 161 -3.24 6.59 13.90
C SER A 161 -2.48 5.45 14.61
N MET A 162 -2.97 4.99 15.76
CA MET A 162 -2.36 3.87 16.51
C MET A 162 -2.41 2.57 15.71
N ALA A 163 -3.51 2.27 15.04
CA ALA A 163 -3.61 1.12 14.14
C ALA A 163 -2.57 1.17 13.01
N THR A 164 -2.45 2.34 12.38
CA THR A 164 -1.46 2.58 11.32
C THR A 164 -0.04 2.38 11.83
N GLN A 165 0.28 2.97 12.99
CA GLN A 165 1.60 2.86 13.60
C GLN A 165 1.95 1.42 13.96
N THR A 166 0.99 0.65 14.45
CA THR A 166 1.18 -0.76 14.78
C THR A 166 1.58 -1.57 13.56
N ILE A 167 0.87 -1.42 12.44
CA ILE A 167 1.17 -2.14 11.19
C ILE A 167 2.54 -1.72 10.62
N LEU A 168 2.88 -0.43 10.68
CA LEU A 168 4.20 0.07 10.25
C LEU A 168 5.33 -0.64 11.00
N TRP A 169 5.21 -0.76 12.31
CA TRP A 169 6.21 -1.43 13.12
C TRP A 169 6.25 -2.95 12.91
N GLU A 170 5.09 -3.58 12.69
CA GLU A 170 5.05 -5.02 12.37
C GLU A 170 5.81 -5.32 11.07
N TYR A 171 5.67 -4.50 10.03
CA TYR A 171 6.42 -4.67 8.80
C TYR A 171 7.91 -4.34 8.97
N GLN A 172 8.22 -3.22 9.62
CA GLN A 172 9.59 -2.80 9.87
C GLN A 172 10.37 -3.84 10.67
N GLN A 173 9.72 -4.47 11.65
CA GLN A 173 10.31 -5.53 12.48
C GLN A 173 10.24 -6.92 11.85
N GLN A 174 9.78 -7.04 10.61
CA GLN A 174 9.61 -8.32 9.90
C GLN A 174 8.66 -9.31 10.61
N LEU A 175 7.81 -8.81 11.48
CA LEU A 175 6.75 -9.60 12.13
C LEU A 175 5.56 -9.81 11.19
N ARG A 176 5.36 -8.93 10.23
CA ARG A 176 4.34 -9.02 9.19
C ARG A 176 4.98 -9.18 7.82
N THR A 177 4.59 -10.22 7.09
CA THR A 177 5.11 -10.50 5.73
C THR A 177 4.07 -10.32 4.63
N SER A 178 2.79 -10.27 5.01
CA SER A 178 1.66 -9.93 4.14
C SER A 178 0.52 -9.37 4.99
N PRO A 179 -0.54 -8.80 4.41
CA PRO A 179 -1.70 -8.34 5.19
C PRO A 179 -2.34 -9.42 6.06
N THR A 180 -2.16 -10.69 5.71
CA THR A 180 -2.75 -11.84 6.43
C THR A 180 -1.75 -12.66 7.24
N THR A 181 -0.46 -12.35 7.20
CA THR A 181 0.56 -13.23 7.79
C THR A 181 1.40 -12.50 8.82
N LEU A 182 1.22 -12.89 10.06
CA LEU A 182 2.10 -12.56 11.19
C LEU A 182 2.92 -13.78 11.59
N LYS A 183 4.18 -13.57 11.93
CA LYS A 183 5.08 -14.62 12.47
C LYS A 183 6.15 -13.98 13.36
N ALA A 184 6.72 -14.76 14.27
CA ALA A 184 7.95 -14.34 14.92
C ALA A 184 9.03 -14.10 13.85
N ASN A 185 9.86 -13.07 14.05
CA ASN A 185 10.96 -12.79 13.11
C ASN A 185 12.17 -13.71 13.37
N SER A 186 13.23 -13.52 12.61
CA SER A 186 14.47 -14.31 12.71
C SER A 186 15.16 -14.22 14.08
N TYR A 187 14.87 -13.19 14.87
CA TYR A 187 15.39 -12.99 16.22
C TYR A 187 14.46 -13.54 17.31
N GLY A 188 13.35 -14.18 16.94
CA GLY A 188 12.40 -14.74 17.90
C GLY A 188 11.49 -13.71 18.57
N ILE A 189 11.42 -12.48 18.08
CA ILE A 189 10.45 -11.49 18.57
C ILE A 189 9.04 -11.98 18.28
N PRO A 190 8.13 -12.03 19.30
CA PRO A 190 6.76 -12.51 19.10
C PRO A 190 6.01 -11.71 18.05
N ALA A 191 5.21 -12.41 17.24
CA ALA A 191 4.45 -11.81 16.13
C ALA A 191 3.48 -10.71 16.55
N ASP A 192 2.95 -10.78 17.76
CA ASP A 192 1.92 -9.89 18.30
C ASP A 192 2.48 -8.78 19.20
N THR A 193 3.80 -8.59 19.24
CA THR A 193 4.48 -7.64 20.13
C THR A 193 3.83 -6.25 20.10
N TYR A 194 3.56 -5.70 18.93
CA TYR A 194 2.95 -4.36 18.81
C TYR A 194 1.43 -4.40 18.86
N TYR A 195 0.82 -5.46 18.38
CA TYR A 195 -0.62 -5.65 18.42
C TYR A 195 -1.20 -5.64 19.84
N GLN A 196 -0.44 -6.10 20.83
CA GLN A 196 -0.86 -6.07 22.24
C GLN A 196 -1.24 -4.66 22.73
N CYS A 197 -0.67 -3.60 22.14
CA CYS A 197 -1.01 -2.22 22.51
C CYS A 197 -2.46 -1.82 22.16
N ILE A 198 -3.07 -2.48 21.17
CA ILE A 198 -4.38 -2.12 20.60
C ILE A 198 -5.43 -3.22 20.74
N LYS A 199 -5.02 -4.41 21.19
CA LYS A 199 -5.90 -5.58 21.33
C LYS A 199 -7.09 -5.29 22.24
N GLY A 200 -8.29 -5.61 21.77
CA GLY A 200 -9.56 -5.37 22.51
C GLY A 200 -10.00 -3.91 22.55
N ARG A 201 -9.31 -2.98 21.88
CA ARG A 201 -9.55 -1.55 21.92
C ARG A 201 -10.09 -1.01 20.58
N PRO A 202 -10.65 0.20 20.54
CA PRO A 202 -11.17 0.78 19.28
C PRO A 202 -10.19 0.77 18.13
N ALA A 203 -8.89 1.00 18.36
CA ALA A 203 -7.85 0.93 17.31
C ALA A 203 -7.76 -0.43 16.63
N GLU A 204 -8.13 -1.53 17.29
CA GLU A 204 -8.15 -2.86 16.67
C GLU A 204 -9.13 -2.93 15.49
N LYS A 205 -10.25 -2.21 15.56
CA LYS A 205 -11.21 -2.14 14.45
C LYS A 205 -10.58 -1.46 13.22
N CYS A 206 -9.86 -0.36 13.45
CA CYS A 206 -9.12 0.33 12.39
C CYS A 206 -7.99 -0.54 11.82
N TYR A 207 -7.29 -1.27 12.67
CA TYR A 207 -6.23 -2.21 12.28
C TYR A 207 -6.77 -3.30 11.34
N ASN A 208 -7.85 -3.96 11.71
CA ASN A 208 -8.47 -5.00 10.88
C ASN A 208 -9.00 -4.44 9.55
N TRP A 209 -9.57 -3.24 9.59
CA TRP A 209 -9.99 -2.54 8.37
C TRP A 209 -8.81 -2.24 7.45
N LEU A 210 -7.70 -1.71 7.99
CA LEU A 210 -6.48 -1.45 7.24
C LEU A 210 -5.93 -2.69 6.55
N LEU A 211 -5.82 -3.79 7.27
CA LEU A 211 -5.35 -5.06 6.71
C LEU A 211 -6.26 -5.54 5.58
N THR A 212 -7.57 -5.34 5.69
CA THR A 212 -8.53 -5.64 4.63
C THR A 212 -8.28 -4.78 3.40
N GLN A 213 -8.06 -3.46 3.57
CA GLN A 213 -7.75 -2.58 2.43
C GLN A 213 -6.43 -2.96 1.75
N MET A 214 -5.41 -3.26 2.55
CA MET A 214 -4.10 -3.69 2.04
C MET A 214 -4.18 -5.03 1.31
N LEU A 215 -4.99 -5.97 1.82
CA LEU A 215 -5.23 -7.26 1.16
C LEU A 215 -5.94 -7.06 -0.18
N ASN A 216 -6.98 -6.24 -0.21
CA ASN A 216 -7.70 -5.93 -1.44
C ASN A 216 -6.78 -5.30 -2.49
N HIS A 217 -5.88 -4.40 -2.07
CA HIS A 217 -4.88 -3.81 -2.96
C HIS A 217 -3.87 -4.85 -3.49
N ALA A 218 -3.40 -5.75 -2.63
CA ALA A 218 -2.43 -6.79 -2.99
C ALA A 218 -3.07 -7.94 -3.80
N THR A 219 -4.40 -8.09 -3.74
CA THR A 219 -5.13 -9.11 -4.47
C THR A 219 -5.41 -8.60 -5.88
N ILE A 220 -4.86 -9.28 -6.87
CA ILE A 220 -5.10 -8.97 -8.29
C ILE A 220 -6.36 -9.72 -8.78
N PRO A 221 -6.99 -9.27 -9.89
CA PRO A 221 -8.07 -10.01 -10.51
C PRO A 221 -7.67 -11.46 -10.81
N SER A 222 -8.59 -12.40 -10.60
CA SER A 222 -8.32 -13.83 -10.77
C SER A 222 -7.86 -14.22 -12.18
N PHE A 223 -8.15 -13.40 -13.17
CA PHE A 223 -7.74 -13.58 -14.55
C PHE A 223 -6.39 -12.88 -14.89
N ALA A 224 -5.79 -12.16 -13.95
CA ALA A 224 -4.53 -11.46 -14.15
C ALA A 224 -3.34 -12.24 -13.54
N SER A 225 -2.13 -11.85 -13.92
CA SER A 225 -0.89 -12.35 -13.35
C SER A 225 -0.02 -11.20 -12.90
N ASN A 226 0.63 -11.34 -11.76
CA ASN A 226 1.62 -10.38 -11.24
C ASN A 226 3.02 -10.53 -11.88
N LYS A 227 3.18 -11.49 -12.80
CA LYS A 227 4.46 -11.74 -13.50
C LYS A 227 4.22 -11.75 -15.00
N SER A 228 5.01 -10.99 -15.74
CA SER A 228 4.95 -10.97 -17.20
C SER A 228 5.21 -12.35 -17.83
N SER A 229 6.09 -13.15 -17.20
CA SER A 229 6.41 -14.52 -17.65
C SER A 229 5.25 -15.51 -17.51
N SER A 230 4.26 -15.21 -16.67
CA SER A 230 3.06 -16.03 -16.46
C SER A 230 1.78 -15.33 -16.92
N ALA A 231 1.89 -14.26 -17.69
CA ALA A 231 0.73 -13.53 -18.20
C ALA A 231 -0.12 -14.42 -19.12
N THR A 232 -1.43 -14.47 -18.84
CA THR A 232 -2.38 -15.21 -19.68
C THR A 232 -2.71 -14.38 -20.92
N THR A 233 -2.62 -15.03 -22.09
CA THR A 233 -3.05 -14.43 -23.34
C THR A 233 -4.53 -14.68 -23.56
N TYR A 234 -5.28 -13.62 -23.78
CA TYR A 234 -6.72 -13.70 -24.09
C TYR A 234 -6.97 -13.29 -25.53
N THR A 235 -7.92 -13.98 -26.17
CA THR A 235 -8.32 -13.68 -27.55
C THR A 235 -9.71 -13.06 -27.56
N LEU A 236 -9.86 -11.88 -28.14
CA LEU A 236 -11.15 -11.27 -28.40
C LEU A 236 -11.85 -12.06 -29.50
N LYS A 237 -13.13 -12.39 -29.33
CA LYS A 237 -13.98 -13.05 -30.33
C LYS A 237 -14.89 -12.02 -30.99
N TYR A 238 -15.15 -12.22 -32.29
CA TYR A 238 -16.11 -11.39 -33.00
C TYR A 238 -17.52 -11.60 -32.45
N ASN A 239 -18.16 -10.54 -32.05
CA ASN A 239 -19.55 -10.50 -31.60
C ASN A 239 -20.39 -9.86 -32.71
N GLN A 240 -21.14 -10.66 -33.45
CA GLN A 240 -21.94 -10.19 -34.58
C GLN A 240 -23.05 -9.23 -34.16
N ALA A 241 -23.66 -9.43 -33.00
CA ALA A 241 -24.76 -8.57 -32.53
C ALA A 241 -24.27 -7.15 -32.16
N ALA A 242 -23.04 -7.03 -31.72
CA ALA A 242 -22.44 -5.74 -31.33
C ALA A 242 -21.46 -5.20 -32.37
N ASP A 243 -21.25 -5.91 -33.47
CA ASP A 243 -20.27 -5.61 -34.52
C ASP A 243 -18.89 -5.20 -33.97
N ASN A 244 -18.40 -5.99 -33.03
CA ASN A 244 -17.09 -5.76 -32.41
C ASN A 244 -16.38 -7.06 -32.05
N TYR A 245 -15.10 -6.96 -31.74
CA TYR A 245 -14.36 -8.02 -31.09
C TYR A 245 -14.43 -7.81 -29.59
N SER A 246 -14.93 -8.78 -28.85
CA SER A 246 -15.09 -8.64 -27.39
C SER A 246 -14.74 -9.91 -26.61
N LEU A 247 -14.47 -9.71 -25.33
CA LEU A 247 -14.25 -10.77 -24.34
C LEU A 247 -14.75 -10.27 -23.00
N THR A 248 -15.45 -11.12 -22.27
CA THR A 248 -15.82 -10.87 -20.87
C THR A 248 -14.98 -11.76 -19.96
N LEU A 249 -14.29 -11.13 -19.02
CA LEU A 249 -13.49 -11.76 -17.97
C LEU A 249 -14.23 -11.61 -16.64
N THR A 250 -14.33 -12.71 -15.88
CA THR A 250 -14.93 -12.72 -14.55
C THR A 250 -13.84 -12.78 -13.51
N ASP A 251 -13.88 -11.85 -12.56
CA ASP A 251 -12.98 -11.82 -11.42
C ASP A 251 -13.62 -12.49 -10.22
N THR A 252 -13.12 -13.67 -9.85
CA THR A 252 -13.57 -14.40 -8.67
C THR A 252 -13.00 -13.85 -7.36
N ASN A 253 -11.99 -12.97 -7.44
CA ASN A 253 -11.39 -12.29 -6.29
C ASN A 253 -12.15 -11.02 -5.90
N ASN A 254 -13.11 -10.56 -6.72
CA ASN A 254 -13.92 -9.36 -6.48
C ASN A 254 -13.11 -8.06 -6.29
N THR A 255 -11.98 -7.92 -6.98
CA THR A 255 -11.06 -6.78 -6.84
C THR A 255 -11.31 -5.66 -7.85
N LEU A 256 -12.23 -5.84 -8.80
CA LEU A 256 -12.42 -4.90 -9.91
C LEU A 256 -12.93 -3.51 -9.50
N SER A 257 -13.52 -3.35 -8.30
CA SER A 257 -13.97 -2.05 -7.80
C SER A 257 -12.84 -1.05 -7.67
N ASP A 258 -11.65 -1.52 -7.33
CA ASP A 258 -10.51 -0.70 -6.95
C ASP A 258 -9.48 -0.55 -8.08
N ILE A 259 -9.75 -1.20 -9.22
CA ILE A 259 -8.84 -1.22 -10.36
C ILE A 259 -9.33 -0.29 -11.47
N LYS A 260 -8.46 0.61 -11.90
CA LYS A 260 -8.65 1.43 -13.10
C LYS A 260 -7.91 0.77 -14.27
N PHE A 261 -8.61 0.61 -15.37
CA PHE A 261 -8.01 0.11 -16.60
C PHE A 261 -7.91 1.24 -17.61
N SER A 262 -6.76 1.35 -18.27
CA SER A 262 -6.56 2.26 -19.39
C SER A 262 -5.78 1.54 -20.49
N ALA A 263 -6.31 1.55 -21.70
CA ALA A 263 -5.60 1.02 -22.87
C ALA A 263 -6.02 1.80 -24.13
N SER A 264 -5.09 1.96 -25.07
CA SER A 264 -5.35 2.62 -26.34
C SER A 264 -6.03 1.66 -27.31
N GLY A 265 -7.06 2.15 -27.99
CA GLY A 265 -7.74 1.42 -29.08
C GLY A 265 -8.67 0.30 -28.64
N ILE A 266 -8.96 0.19 -27.35
CA ILE A 266 -9.97 -0.73 -26.80
C ILE A 266 -10.85 0.02 -25.80
N THR A 267 -12.08 -0.46 -25.62
CA THR A 267 -12.98 -0.02 -24.55
C THR A 267 -13.07 -1.09 -23.49
N VAL A 268 -13.17 -0.67 -22.24
CA VAL A 268 -13.40 -1.56 -21.10
C VAL A 268 -14.60 -1.07 -20.33
N SER A 269 -15.58 -1.95 -20.16
CA SER A 269 -16.74 -1.70 -19.30
C SER A 269 -16.76 -2.70 -18.15
N ARG A 270 -17.27 -2.27 -17.00
CA ARG A 270 -17.42 -3.10 -15.81
C ARG A 270 -18.88 -3.28 -15.44
N SER A 271 -19.25 -4.49 -15.08
CA SER A 271 -20.53 -4.82 -14.47
C SER A 271 -20.29 -5.83 -13.34
N GLY A 272 -20.42 -5.38 -12.09
CA GLY A 272 -20.09 -6.17 -10.91
C GLY A 272 -18.63 -6.68 -10.95
N ASN A 273 -18.47 -7.99 -10.88
CA ASN A 273 -17.16 -8.67 -10.94
C ASN A 273 -16.74 -9.08 -12.36
N LYS A 274 -17.31 -8.43 -13.40
CA LYS A 274 -17.00 -8.73 -14.80
C LYS A 274 -16.44 -7.51 -15.50
N TRP A 275 -15.38 -7.71 -16.29
CA TRP A 275 -14.88 -6.76 -17.28
C TRP A 275 -15.20 -7.26 -18.68
N THR A 276 -15.81 -6.38 -19.48
CA THR A 276 -15.97 -6.60 -20.92
C THR A 276 -14.98 -5.70 -21.65
N ILE A 277 -14.06 -6.34 -22.35
CA ILE A 277 -13.04 -5.70 -23.19
C ILE A 277 -13.56 -5.77 -24.62
N ALA A 278 -13.64 -4.65 -25.31
CA ALA A 278 -14.11 -4.58 -26.68
C ALA A 278 -13.23 -3.71 -27.57
N LYS A 279 -13.15 -4.10 -28.84
CA LYS A 279 -12.50 -3.35 -29.91
C LYS A 279 -13.44 -3.31 -31.11
N SER A 280 -13.69 -2.10 -31.68
CA SER A 280 -14.50 -1.98 -32.87
C SER A 280 -13.91 -2.78 -34.04
N SER A 281 -14.76 -3.40 -34.85
CA SER A 281 -14.36 -4.17 -36.03
C SER A 281 -13.76 -3.26 -37.13
N PHE A 282 -14.10 -1.99 -37.14
CA PHE A 282 -13.67 -1.05 -38.17
C PHE A 282 -12.76 0.05 -37.62
N SER A 283 -11.49 0.01 -38.03
CA SER A 283 -10.78 1.25 -38.33
C SER A 283 -11.38 1.77 -39.62
N LYS A 284 -12.12 2.88 -39.62
CA LYS A 284 -12.53 3.54 -40.87
C LYS A 284 -11.26 3.89 -41.63
N ILE A 285 -10.99 3.15 -42.70
CA ILE A 285 -9.97 3.51 -43.68
C ILE A 285 -10.64 4.53 -44.56
N TYR A 286 -10.34 5.80 -44.37
CA TYR A 286 -10.73 6.85 -45.33
C TYR A 286 -9.80 6.71 -46.54
N PHE A 287 -10.31 6.16 -47.61
CA PHE A 287 -9.71 6.37 -48.94
C PHE A 287 -10.05 7.78 -49.37
N GLY A 288 -9.13 8.73 -49.20
CA GLY A 288 -9.21 10.03 -49.84
C GLY A 288 -9.17 9.83 -51.36
N ARG A 289 -10.12 10.45 -52.07
CA ARG A 289 -10.01 10.69 -53.52
C ARG A 289 -9.11 11.87 -53.72
#